data_c74957b8738ecf1dcb2fad1e24ba730f
#
_entry.id   c74957b8738ecf1dcb2fad1e24ba730f
#
_cell.length_a   1.000
_cell.length_b   1.000
_cell.length_c   1.000
_cell.angle_alpha   90.00
_cell.angle_beta   90.00
_cell.angle_gamma   90.00
#
_symmetry.space_group_name_H-M   'P 1'
#
loop_
_entity.id
_entity.type
_entity.pdbx_description
1 polymer ?
#
loop_
_entity_poly.entity_id
_entity_poly.type
_entity_poly.pdbx_seq_one_letter_code
_entity_poly.pdbx_strand_id
1 'polypeptide(L)'
;MNIVIKKEDVIDIVSRSVAILNRQLQQQQQPQLLGIDEFTRHFAEIDWTNVWSVITTASERYMTSLSEGEGSITLTLSMPPRYTLEQAPLQQTYKNVSAWTIMSLYAEKNAAPANVLQVISQQANVYLTLLRESLAGHRSAPIRKEPQKVRNIDKINWL
;
A
#
# COMPACT_ATOMS: atom_id res chain seq x y z
N MET A 1 15.31 6.87 9.17
CA MET A 1 14.52 5.64 9.12
C MET A 1 14.77 4.93 7.78
N ASN A 2 15.07 3.66 7.84
CA ASN A 2 15.32 2.87 6.64
C ASN A 2 14.14 1.94 6.38
N ILE A 3 13.60 2.01 5.17
CA ILE A 3 12.51 1.14 4.73
C ILE A 3 13.07 0.18 3.69
N VAL A 4 12.99 -1.11 3.99
CA VAL A 4 13.45 -2.16 3.07
C VAL A 4 12.23 -2.91 2.55
N ILE A 5 12.11 -2.98 1.24
CA ILE A 5 10.98 -3.64 0.59
C ILE A 5 11.54 -4.75 -0.30
N LYS A 6 11.28 -5.99 0.09
CA LYS A 6 11.71 -7.16 -0.67
C LYS A 6 10.67 -7.50 -1.73
N LYS A 7 11.14 -7.79 -2.92
CA LYS A 7 10.25 -8.19 -4.02
C LYS A 7 9.42 -9.41 -3.65
N GLU A 8 10.03 -10.38 -2.98
CA GLU A 8 9.32 -11.62 -2.57
C GLU A 8 8.15 -11.34 -1.62
N ASP A 9 8.32 -10.38 -0.69
CA ASP A 9 7.24 -10.01 0.23
C ASP A 9 6.07 -9.36 -0.52
N VAL A 10 6.39 -8.50 -1.49
CA VAL A 10 5.37 -7.86 -2.33
C VAL A 10 4.62 -8.91 -3.15
N ILE A 11 5.34 -9.85 -3.72
CA ILE A 11 4.75 -10.94 -4.51
C ILE A 11 3.83 -11.82 -3.68
N ASP A 12 4.20 -12.09 -2.42
CA ASP A 12 3.34 -12.84 -1.49
C ASP A 12 2.02 -12.11 -1.24
N ILE A 13 2.08 -10.79 -1.07
CA ILE A 13 0.87 -9.98 -0.88
C ILE A 13 -0.01 -10.04 -2.13
N VAL A 14 0.60 -9.92 -3.31
CA VAL A 14 -0.14 -10.01 -4.58
C VAL A 14 -0.82 -11.37 -4.70
N SER A 15 -0.09 -12.45 -4.43
CA SER A 15 -0.64 -13.81 -4.54
C SER A 15 -1.85 -14.00 -3.63
N ARG A 16 -1.75 -13.56 -2.39
CA ARG A 16 -2.87 -13.65 -1.44
C ARG A 16 -4.04 -12.78 -1.86
N SER A 17 -3.76 -11.58 -2.32
CA SER A 17 -4.79 -10.63 -2.74
C SER A 17 -5.55 -11.12 -3.97
N VAL A 18 -4.83 -11.69 -4.94
CA VAL A 18 -5.44 -12.28 -6.14
C VAL A 18 -6.35 -13.45 -5.74
N ALA A 19 -5.89 -14.31 -4.82
CA ALA A 19 -6.69 -15.44 -4.36
C ALA A 19 -8.00 -14.99 -3.71
N ILE A 20 -7.93 -13.97 -2.85
CA ILE A 20 -9.10 -13.42 -2.17
C ILE A 20 -10.05 -12.79 -3.19
N LEU A 21 -9.51 -12.00 -4.12
CA LEU A 21 -10.31 -11.32 -5.12
C LEU A 21 -11.00 -12.32 -6.04
N ASN A 22 -10.30 -13.37 -6.47
CA ASN A 22 -10.88 -14.43 -7.30
C ASN A 22 -12.01 -15.16 -6.58
N ARG A 23 -11.87 -15.37 -5.27
CA ARG A 23 -12.93 -15.99 -4.48
C ARG A 23 -14.17 -15.09 -4.46
N GLN A 24 -13.99 -13.79 -4.28
CA GLN A 24 -15.10 -12.85 -4.30
C GLN A 24 -15.78 -12.79 -5.67
N LEU A 25 -14.98 -12.77 -6.74
CA LEU A 25 -15.51 -12.77 -8.09
C LEU A 25 -16.29 -14.05 -8.39
N GLN A 26 -15.80 -15.19 -7.92
CA GLN A 26 -16.49 -16.47 -8.08
C GLN A 26 -17.86 -16.46 -7.36
N GLN A 27 -17.92 -15.90 -6.17
CA GLN A 27 -19.18 -15.77 -5.43
C GLN A 27 -20.18 -14.88 -6.15
N GLN A 28 -19.72 -13.91 -6.90
CA GLN A 28 -20.54 -13.00 -7.68
C GLN A 28 -20.79 -13.50 -9.11
N GLN A 29 -20.36 -14.72 -9.40
CA GLN A 29 -20.49 -15.34 -10.73
C GLN A 29 -19.82 -14.50 -11.82
N GLN A 30 -18.70 -13.85 -11.50
CA GLN A 30 -17.95 -13.03 -12.44
C GLN A 30 -16.69 -13.76 -12.91
N PRO A 31 -16.15 -13.40 -14.11
CA PRO A 31 -14.89 -13.97 -14.56
C PRO A 31 -13.78 -13.70 -13.56
N GLN A 32 -13.00 -14.73 -13.29
CA GLN A 32 -11.87 -14.62 -12.39
C GLN A 32 -10.67 -13.99 -13.07
N LEU A 33 -9.82 -13.38 -12.28
CA LEU A 33 -8.50 -12.98 -12.72
C LEU A 33 -7.63 -14.22 -12.89
N LEU A 34 -6.44 -14.03 -13.44
CA LEU A 34 -5.49 -15.13 -13.54
C LEU A 34 -5.23 -15.74 -12.18
N GLY A 35 -5.12 -17.06 -12.13
CA GLY A 35 -4.79 -17.78 -10.92
C GLY A 35 -3.37 -17.48 -10.46
N ILE A 36 -3.07 -17.89 -9.23
CA ILE A 36 -1.77 -17.68 -8.62
C ILE A 36 -0.66 -18.27 -9.48
N ASP A 37 -0.88 -19.47 -10.02
CA ASP A 37 0.12 -20.17 -10.84
C ASP A 37 0.46 -19.41 -12.10
N GLU A 38 -0.54 -18.85 -12.77
CA GLU A 38 -0.31 -18.03 -13.96
C GLU A 38 0.38 -16.74 -13.62
N PHE A 39 -0.04 -16.12 -12.54
CA PHE A 39 0.61 -14.89 -12.06
C PHE A 39 2.08 -15.14 -11.75
N THR A 40 2.37 -16.25 -11.09
CA THR A 40 3.75 -16.64 -10.76
C THR A 40 4.63 -16.78 -12.00
N ARG A 41 4.06 -17.30 -13.09
CA ARG A 41 4.79 -17.43 -14.35
C ARG A 41 5.16 -16.09 -14.98
N HIS A 42 4.45 -15.03 -14.63
CA HIS A 42 4.67 -13.69 -15.16
C HIS A 42 5.52 -12.79 -14.27
N PHE A 43 6.07 -13.31 -13.18
CA PHE A 43 6.90 -12.50 -12.26
C PHE A 43 8.07 -11.83 -12.96
N ALA A 44 8.66 -12.50 -13.94
CA ALA A 44 9.79 -11.94 -14.67
C ALA A 44 9.38 -10.71 -15.52
N GLU A 45 8.10 -10.54 -15.78
CA GLU A 45 7.57 -9.47 -16.62
C GLU A 45 7.12 -8.26 -15.80
N ILE A 46 7.22 -8.31 -14.47
CA ILE A 46 6.82 -7.19 -13.62
C ILE A 46 7.75 -6.01 -13.87
N ASP A 47 7.16 -4.88 -14.20
CA ASP A 47 7.90 -3.62 -14.37
C ASP A 47 8.18 -3.01 -13.00
N TRP A 48 9.23 -3.50 -12.35
CA TRP A 48 9.61 -3.03 -11.03
C TRP A 48 10.00 -1.56 -11.02
N THR A 49 10.54 -1.06 -12.13
CA THR A 49 10.87 0.36 -12.24
C THR A 49 9.63 1.22 -12.07
N ASN A 50 8.53 0.83 -12.71
CA ASN A 50 7.27 1.54 -12.59
C ASN A 50 6.68 1.40 -11.18
N VAL A 51 6.74 0.20 -10.60
CA VAL A 51 6.28 -0.04 -9.23
C VAL A 51 7.04 0.83 -8.24
N TRP A 52 8.38 0.83 -8.34
CA TRP A 52 9.21 1.62 -7.44
C TRP A 52 9.00 3.12 -7.63
N SER A 53 8.69 3.56 -8.84
CA SER A 53 8.46 4.99 -9.09
C SER A 53 7.24 5.51 -8.34
N VAL A 54 6.22 4.70 -8.14
CA VAL A 54 5.02 5.10 -7.39
C VAL A 54 5.37 5.39 -5.93
N ILE A 55 6.11 4.49 -5.28
CA ILE A 55 6.47 4.66 -3.87
C ILE A 55 7.53 5.74 -3.67
N THR A 56 8.47 5.88 -4.61
CA THR A 56 9.49 6.93 -4.50
C THR A 56 8.88 8.31 -4.72
N THR A 57 7.95 8.45 -5.64
CA THR A 57 7.23 9.71 -5.85
C THR A 57 6.42 10.09 -4.61
N ALA A 58 5.75 9.12 -3.99
CA ALA A 58 4.99 9.37 -2.77
C ALA A 58 5.89 9.78 -1.60
N SER A 59 7.15 9.33 -1.62
CA SER A 59 8.12 9.56 -0.54
C SER A 59 9.06 10.72 -0.80
N GLU A 60 8.98 11.35 -1.96
CA GLU A 60 9.94 12.33 -2.45
C GLU A 60 10.30 13.38 -1.40
N ARG A 61 9.29 13.84 -0.67
CA ARG A 61 9.45 14.89 0.32
C ARG A 61 10.33 14.49 1.51
N TYR A 62 10.38 13.21 1.81
CA TYR A 62 11.04 12.68 3.00
C TYR A 62 12.27 11.84 2.68
N MET A 63 12.42 11.42 1.44
CA MET A 63 13.46 10.51 1.04
C MET A 63 14.80 11.24 0.85
N THR A 64 15.83 10.74 1.53
CA THR A 64 17.18 11.31 1.43
C THR A 64 18.09 10.45 0.55
N SER A 65 17.83 9.16 0.46
CA SER A 65 18.59 8.29 -0.42
C SER A 65 17.78 7.07 -0.82
N LEU A 66 18.19 6.45 -1.91
CA LEU A 66 17.56 5.28 -2.48
C LEU A 66 18.65 4.32 -2.92
N SER A 67 18.50 3.05 -2.56
CA SER A 67 19.41 2.00 -2.98
C SER A 67 18.58 0.85 -3.53
N GLU A 68 18.82 0.48 -4.76
CA GLU A 68 18.09 -0.62 -5.41
C GLU A 68 19.03 -1.80 -5.60
N GLY A 69 18.66 -2.94 -4.99
CA GLY A 69 19.35 -4.21 -5.17
C GLY A 69 18.55 -5.11 -6.10
N GLU A 70 19.07 -6.32 -6.33
CA GLU A 70 18.43 -7.26 -7.23
C GLU A 70 17.06 -7.73 -6.71
N GLY A 71 16.95 -7.98 -5.43
CA GLY A 71 15.73 -8.52 -4.82
C GLY A 71 15.00 -7.56 -3.89
N SER A 72 15.45 -6.32 -3.78
CA SER A 72 14.86 -5.38 -2.83
C SER A 72 15.19 -3.94 -3.18
N ILE A 73 14.47 -3.03 -2.56
CA ILE A 73 14.76 -1.61 -2.62
C ILE A 73 14.82 -1.07 -1.18
N THR A 74 15.74 -0.17 -0.91
CA THR A 74 15.89 0.47 0.39
C THR A 74 15.74 1.97 0.25
N LEU A 75 14.79 2.54 0.98
CA LEU A 75 14.60 3.98 1.06
C LEU A 75 15.08 4.47 2.41
N THR A 76 15.88 5.53 2.41
CA THR A 76 16.25 6.21 3.63
C THR A 76 15.40 7.46 3.74
N LEU A 77 14.64 7.57 4.83
CA LEU A 77 13.71 8.67 5.06
C LEU A 77 14.19 9.55 6.21
N SER A 78 14.05 10.85 6.03
CA SER A 78 14.27 11.83 7.09
C SER A 78 12.92 12.29 7.59
N MET A 79 12.53 11.82 8.77
CA MET A 79 11.21 12.08 9.33
C MET A 79 11.26 13.26 10.31
N PRO A 80 10.13 13.98 10.46
CA PRO A 80 10.06 15.05 11.46
C PRO A 80 10.35 14.53 12.88
N PRO A 81 10.90 15.37 13.78
CA PRO A 81 11.22 14.93 15.14
C PRO A 81 10.05 14.36 15.93
N ARG A 82 8.83 14.73 15.57
CA ARG A 82 7.63 14.26 16.27
C ARG A 82 6.95 13.10 15.57
N TYR A 83 7.64 12.48 14.63
CA TYR A 83 7.08 11.33 13.93
C TYR A 83 6.99 10.14 14.88
N THR A 84 5.79 9.62 15.06
CA THR A 84 5.50 8.57 16.04
C THR A 84 5.29 7.18 15.47
N LEU A 85 5.12 7.06 14.14
CA LEU A 85 4.92 5.75 13.55
C LEU A 85 6.20 4.94 13.54
N GLU A 86 6.05 3.66 13.85
CA GLU A 86 7.16 2.74 13.83
C GLU A 86 7.49 2.31 12.40
N GLN A 87 8.71 1.80 12.25
CA GLN A 87 9.22 1.36 10.96
C GLN A 87 8.39 0.22 10.35
N ALA A 88 8.03 -0.79 11.15
CA ALA A 88 7.37 -1.98 10.64
C ALA A 88 5.98 -1.70 10.03
N PRO A 89 5.08 -0.97 10.69
CA PRO A 89 3.79 -0.60 10.08
C PRO A 89 3.96 0.23 8.81
N LEU A 90 4.88 1.16 8.79
CA LEU A 90 5.15 1.99 7.62
C LEU A 90 5.68 1.13 6.47
N GLN A 91 6.60 0.22 6.77
CA GLN A 91 7.15 -0.70 5.78
C GLN A 91 6.06 -1.59 5.19
N GLN A 92 5.12 -2.05 6.01
CA GLN A 92 3.99 -2.84 5.53
C GLN A 92 3.11 -2.04 4.57
N THR A 93 2.88 -0.77 4.87
CA THR A 93 2.11 0.11 3.98
C THR A 93 2.80 0.26 2.62
N TYR A 94 4.11 0.41 2.60
CA TYR A 94 4.89 0.45 1.36
C TYR A 94 4.71 -0.84 0.56
N LYS A 95 4.76 -1.98 1.23
CA LYS A 95 4.57 -3.27 0.55
C LYS A 95 3.17 -3.37 -0.06
N ASN A 96 2.16 -2.92 0.66
CA ASN A 96 0.78 -2.94 0.17
C ASN A 96 0.61 -2.05 -1.05
N VAL A 97 1.16 -0.85 -1.04
CA VAL A 97 1.11 0.05 -2.20
C VAL A 97 1.77 -0.61 -3.41
N SER A 98 2.94 -1.20 -3.20
CA SER A 98 3.68 -1.87 -4.28
C SER A 98 2.87 -3.05 -4.85
N ALA A 99 2.28 -3.87 -3.98
CA ALA A 99 1.49 -5.02 -4.40
C ALA A 99 0.27 -4.61 -5.24
N TRP A 100 -0.48 -3.62 -4.78
CA TRP A 100 -1.68 -3.19 -5.50
C TRP A 100 -1.34 -2.43 -6.78
N THR A 101 -0.18 -1.78 -6.84
CA THR A 101 0.33 -1.19 -8.09
C THR A 101 0.59 -2.30 -9.10
N ILE A 102 1.23 -3.40 -8.68
CA ILE A 102 1.47 -4.55 -9.57
C ILE A 102 0.15 -5.11 -10.07
N MET A 103 -0.83 -5.30 -9.21
CA MET A 103 -2.13 -5.82 -9.59
C MET A 103 -2.83 -4.91 -10.60
N SER A 104 -2.74 -3.62 -10.40
CA SER A 104 -3.32 -2.63 -11.30
C SER A 104 -2.67 -2.70 -12.68
N LEU A 105 -1.35 -2.69 -12.74
CA LEU A 105 -0.62 -2.79 -14.00
C LEU A 105 -0.92 -4.11 -14.72
N TYR A 106 -0.98 -5.20 -13.98
CA TYR A 106 -1.25 -6.51 -14.53
C TYR A 106 -2.67 -6.58 -15.10
N ALA A 107 -3.65 -6.07 -14.36
CA ALA A 107 -5.05 -6.07 -14.80
C ALA A 107 -5.24 -5.23 -16.06
N GLU A 108 -4.57 -4.08 -16.14
CA GLU A 108 -4.62 -3.25 -17.34
C GLU A 108 -3.99 -3.95 -18.54
N LYS A 109 -2.83 -4.56 -18.34
CA LYS A 109 -2.11 -5.25 -19.41
C LYS A 109 -2.92 -6.41 -19.99
N ASN A 110 -3.68 -7.09 -19.15
CA ASN A 110 -4.45 -8.25 -19.54
C ASN A 110 -5.91 -7.94 -19.85
N ALA A 111 -6.25 -6.67 -20.00
CA ALA A 111 -7.59 -6.21 -20.39
C ALA A 111 -8.69 -6.79 -19.48
N ALA A 112 -8.49 -6.71 -18.18
CA ALA A 112 -9.48 -7.18 -17.22
C ALA A 112 -10.80 -6.42 -17.39
N PRO A 113 -11.95 -7.02 -17.01
CA PRO A 113 -13.23 -6.34 -17.08
C PRO A 113 -13.23 -5.01 -16.31
N ALA A 114 -13.99 -4.03 -16.79
CA ALA A 114 -14.00 -2.68 -16.25
C ALA A 114 -14.31 -2.64 -14.75
N ASN A 115 -15.25 -3.48 -14.29
CA ASN A 115 -15.59 -3.53 -12.86
C ASN A 115 -14.44 -4.07 -12.01
N VAL A 116 -13.65 -5.00 -12.51
CA VAL A 116 -12.49 -5.55 -11.83
C VAL A 116 -11.38 -4.49 -11.78
N LEU A 117 -11.12 -3.82 -12.91
CA LEU A 117 -10.17 -2.72 -12.96
C LEU A 117 -10.52 -1.63 -11.96
N GLN A 118 -11.80 -1.29 -11.86
CA GLN A 118 -12.25 -0.26 -10.93
C GLN A 118 -11.98 -0.65 -9.48
N VAL A 119 -12.28 -1.89 -9.09
CA VAL A 119 -12.04 -2.37 -7.73
C VAL A 119 -10.54 -2.32 -7.40
N ILE A 120 -9.71 -2.81 -8.31
CA ILE A 120 -8.26 -2.83 -8.08
C ILE A 120 -7.70 -1.40 -7.99
N SER A 121 -8.13 -0.50 -8.89
CA SER A 121 -7.68 0.89 -8.90
C SER A 121 -8.10 1.62 -7.61
N GLN A 122 -9.33 1.41 -7.15
CA GLN A 122 -9.81 2.01 -5.91
C GLN A 122 -8.98 1.53 -4.73
N GLN A 123 -8.68 0.25 -4.66
CA GLN A 123 -7.90 -0.31 -3.56
C GLN A 123 -6.46 0.20 -3.60
N ALA A 124 -5.87 0.30 -4.79
CA ALA A 124 -4.54 0.87 -4.96
C ALA A 124 -4.49 2.32 -4.46
N ASN A 125 -5.52 3.11 -4.78
CA ASN A 125 -5.62 4.49 -4.33
C ASN A 125 -5.79 4.59 -2.81
N VAL A 126 -6.54 3.68 -2.20
CA VAL A 126 -6.71 3.63 -0.74
C VAL A 126 -5.36 3.44 -0.07
N TYR A 127 -4.57 2.46 -0.52
CA TYR A 127 -3.25 2.20 0.06
C TYR A 127 -2.27 3.35 -0.19
N LEU A 128 -2.32 3.96 -1.36
CA LEU A 128 -1.47 5.10 -1.67
C LEU A 128 -1.81 6.30 -0.77
N THR A 129 -3.09 6.55 -0.53
CA THR A 129 -3.54 7.59 0.39
C THR A 129 -3.07 7.30 1.82
N LEU A 130 -3.19 6.04 2.25
CA LEU A 130 -2.71 5.63 3.58
C LEU A 130 -1.20 5.84 3.70
N LEU A 131 -0.43 5.56 2.64
CA LEU A 131 1.00 5.80 2.65
C LEU A 131 1.31 7.28 2.81
N ARG A 132 0.64 8.13 2.05
CA ARG A 132 0.85 9.59 2.13
C ARG A 132 0.49 10.13 3.51
N GLU A 133 -0.61 9.66 4.09
CA GLU A 133 -1.02 10.06 5.43
C GLU A 133 -0.03 9.58 6.48
N SER A 134 0.45 8.35 6.35
CA SER A 134 1.44 7.80 7.25
C SER A 134 2.76 8.57 7.20
N LEU A 135 3.17 8.98 6.01
CA LEU A 135 4.39 9.76 5.84
C LEU A 135 4.24 11.17 6.39
N ALA A 136 3.06 11.76 6.25
CA ALA A 136 2.79 13.09 6.78
C ALA A 136 2.85 13.10 8.31
N GLY A 137 2.74 11.99 8.88
CA GLY A 137 3.05 11.88 10.29
C GLY A 137 1.93 12.11 11.17
N HIS A 138 1.40 12.07 11.21
CA HIS A 138 0.92 12.46 12.13
C HIS A 138 -0.30 12.67 12.49
N ARG A 139 -0.40 12.74 12.32
CA ARG A 139 -1.21 13.13 12.62
C ARG A 139 -1.99 12.72 13.27
N SER A 140 -2.01 12.37 13.40
CA SER A 140 -2.55 12.11 13.84
C SER A 140 -2.90 11.95 14.66
N ALA A 141 -2.86 11.98 14.92
CA ALA A 141 -3.07 11.97 15.55
C ALA A 141 -3.62 12.17 16.31
N PRO A 142 -3.79 12.26 16.66
CA PRO A 142 -4.28 12.63 17.23
C PRO A 142 -4.78 12.79 17.95
N ILE A 143 -4.73 13.06 18.10
CA ILE A 143 -4.99 13.30 18.69
C ILE A 143 -6.10 13.34 19.09
N ARG A 144 -6.58 13.49 19.09
CA ARG A 144 -7.35 13.67 19.34
C ARG A 144 -7.99 13.52 20.11
N LYS A 145 -7.92 13.81 20.22
CA LYS A 145 -8.19 13.91 20.80
C LYS A 145 -8.85 13.70 21.39
N GLU A 146 -8.85 13.99 21.55
CA GLU A 146 -9.06 14.12 22.18
C GLU A 146 -9.90 14.01 22.52
N PRO A 147 -9.98 14.19 22.61
CA PRO A 147 -10.55 14.34 23.16
C PRO A 147 -11.46 14.65 23.37
N GLN A 148 -11.30 14.88 23.23
CA GLN A 148 -11.52 15.32 23.57
C GLN A 148 -12.46 15.17 23.80
N LYS A 149 -12.48 15.13 23.89
CA LYS A 149 -12.89 15.12 24.47
C LYS A 149 -13.54 14.76 24.94
N VAL A 150 -13.49 14.82 25.01
CA VAL A 150 -13.65 14.64 25.76
C VAL A 150 -14.11 14.75 26.27
N ARG A 151 -14.03 15.02 26.38
CA ARG A 151 -14.14 15.50 27.14
C ARG A 151 -14.93 16.06 27.38
N ASN A 152 -14.99 16.29 27.19
CA ASN A 152 -15.54 17.03 27.68
C ASN A 152 -16.70 16.82 27.87
N ILE A 153 -16.90 16.27 27.54
CA ILE A 153 -17.74 16.16 27.98
C ILE A 153 -18.21 15.90 28.83
N ASP A 154 -17.69 15.78 29.17
CA ASP A 154 -17.84 15.73 30.19
C ASP A 154 -18.25 16.30 30.76
N LYS A 155 -18.22 16.74 30.55
CA LYS A 155 -18.50 17.41 31.13
C LYS A 155 -19.59 17.91 31.11
N ILE A 156 -19.85 17.90 30.62
CA ILE A 156 -20.64 18.32 30.68
C ILE A 156 -21.54 18.12 31.01
N ASN A 157 -21.56 17.97 31.04
CA ASN A 157 -22.15 17.93 31.52
C ASN A 157 -22.63 17.71 32.08
N TRP A 158 -22.82 17.91 32.23
CA TRP A 158 -23.00 17.80 32.96
C TRP A 158 -23.79 17.92 33.45
N LEU A 159 -23.98 18.03 33.32
CA LEU A 159 -24.41 18.17 33.81
C LEU A 159 -24.83 17.87 34.22
#